data_67e5ca2de037acf6b86b21d4054e1b86
#
_entry.id   67e5ca2de037acf6b86b21d4054e1b86
#
_cell.length_a   1.000
_cell.length_b   1.000
_cell.length_c   1.000
_cell.angle_alpha   90.00
_cell.angle_beta   90.00
_cell.angle_gamma   90.00
#
_symmetry.space_group_name_H-M   'P 1'
#
loop_
_entity.id
_entity.type
_entity.pdbx_description
1 polymer ?
#
loop_
_entity_poly.entity_id
_entity_poly.type
_entity_poly.pdbx_seq_one_letter_code
_entity_poly.pdbx_strand_id
1 'polypeptide(L)'
;MALVSMKVNGKVRKGQVDPRVLLVHFLREQLRLTGTHIGCDTSQCGACTVLIDGRSAKSCTIFAVQADSSAITTIEGLAPDGHLHPLQEGFWEEHGLQCGYCTPGMIMAAVTLLQDNPTPSELEIREGLSGNFCRCTGYQHIVNAIQHAAHKR
;
A
#
# COMPACT_ATOMS: atom_id res chain seq x y z
N MET A 1 3.25 -25.90 -10.60
CA MET A 1 2.42 -24.69 -10.81
C MET A 1 1.17 -24.82 -9.95
N ALA A 2 0.85 -23.82 -9.13
CA ALA A 2 -0.38 -23.73 -8.36
C ALA A 2 -1.34 -22.74 -9.05
N LEU A 3 -2.63 -23.02 -9.02
CA LEU A 3 -3.66 -22.07 -9.44
C LEU A 3 -4.03 -21.23 -8.23
N VAL A 4 -3.98 -19.91 -8.38
CA VAL A 4 -4.44 -18.95 -7.37
C VAL A 4 -5.60 -18.14 -7.91
N SER A 5 -6.53 -17.79 -7.01
CA SER A 5 -7.70 -16.95 -7.32
C SER A 5 -7.90 -15.99 -6.16
N MET A 6 -7.81 -14.68 -6.42
CA MET A 6 -7.98 -13.65 -5.39
C MET A 6 -8.78 -12.47 -5.94
N LYS A 7 -9.40 -11.69 -5.06
CA LYS A 7 -10.14 -10.49 -5.45
C LYS A 7 -9.19 -9.28 -5.39
N VAL A 8 -8.66 -8.84 -6.53
CA VAL A 8 -7.72 -7.72 -6.60
C VAL A 8 -8.43 -6.47 -7.11
N ASN A 9 -8.42 -5.41 -6.31
CA ASN A 9 -9.08 -4.14 -6.61
C ASN A 9 -10.55 -4.34 -7.05
N GLY A 10 -11.29 -5.15 -6.30
CA GLY A 10 -12.69 -5.45 -6.55
C GLY A 10 -12.97 -6.48 -7.64
N LYS A 11 -11.97 -6.94 -8.41
CA LYS A 11 -12.12 -7.88 -9.52
C LYS A 11 -11.48 -9.23 -9.21
N VAL A 12 -12.16 -10.34 -9.50
CA VAL A 12 -11.56 -11.67 -9.37
C VAL A 12 -10.44 -11.83 -10.41
N ARG A 13 -9.26 -12.16 -9.93
CA ARG A 13 -8.06 -12.44 -10.73
C ARG A 13 -7.59 -13.87 -10.48
N LYS A 14 -7.27 -14.59 -11.54
CA LYS A 14 -6.75 -15.96 -11.48
C LYS A 14 -5.42 -16.02 -12.21
N GLY A 15 -4.53 -16.87 -11.73
CA GLY A 15 -3.23 -17.10 -12.37
C GLY A 15 -2.64 -18.42 -11.95
N GLN A 16 -1.77 -18.95 -12.81
CA GLN A 16 -0.90 -20.08 -12.48
C GLN A 16 0.45 -19.54 -12.02
N VAL A 17 0.90 -19.94 -10.85
CA VAL A 17 2.15 -19.47 -10.25
C VAL A 17 3.02 -20.65 -9.80
N ASP A 18 4.32 -20.48 -9.81
CA ASP A 18 5.21 -21.33 -9.00
C ASP A 18 4.86 -21.04 -7.53
N PRO A 19 4.73 -22.04 -6.64
CA PRO A 19 4.39 -21.83 -5.23
C PRO A 19 5.32 -20.88 -4.48
N ARG A 20 6.53 -20.65 -5.00
CA ARG A 20 7.53 -19.72 -4.42
C ARG A 20 7.38 -18.26 -4.91
N VAL A 21 6.47 -17.98 -5.84
CA VAL A 21 6.26 -16.62 -6.35
C VAL A 21 5.69 -15.75 -5.24
N LEU A 22 6.35 -14.62 -4.97
CA LEU A 22 5.90 -13.62 -4.00
C LEU A 22 4.69 -12.86 -4.55
N LEU A 23 3.81 -12.44 -3.64
CA LEU A 23 2.60 -11.69 -4.00
C LEU A 23 2.94 -10.43 -4.81
N VAL A 24 3.99 -9.71 -4.44
CA VAL A 24 4.42 -8.50 -5.16
C VAL A 24 4.76 -8.79 -6.64
N HIS A 25 5.41 -9.90 -6.93
CA HIS A 25 5.73 -10.30 -8.31
C HIS A 25 4.47 -10.71 -9.07
N PHE A 26 3.56 -11.45 -8.43
CA PHE A 26 2.27 -11.76 -9.04
C PHE A 26 1.49 -10.48 -9.43
N LEU A 27 1.41 -9.51 -8.51
CA LEU A 27 0.73 -8.23 -8.77
C LEU A 27 1.38 -7.46 -9.91
N ARG A 28 2.71 -7.31 -9.88
CA ARG A 28 3.44 -6.47 -10.84
C ARG A 28 3.59 -7.11 -12.23
N GLU A 29 3.94 -8.39 -12.26
CA GLU A 29 4.36 -9.06 -13.50
C GLU A 29 3.19 -9.74 -14.21
N GLN A 30 2.32 -10.45 -13.48
CA GLN A 30 1.19 -11.13 -14.09
C GLN A 30 -0.05 -10.23 -14.22
N LEU A 31 -0.37 -9.43 -13.18
CA LEU A 31 -1.53 -8.56 -13.22
C LEU A 31 -1.21 -7.15 -13.76
N ARG A 32 0.06 -6.83 -13.97
CA ARG A 32 0.53 -5.51 -14.46
C ARG A 32 0.15 -4.34 -13.56
N LEU A 33 -0.07 -4.59 -12.27
CA LEU A 33 -0.33 -3.56 -11.26
C LEU A 33 1.03 -3.08 -10.71
N THR A 34 1.65 -2.14 -11.41
CA THR A 34 3.02 -1.70 -11.15
C THR A 34 3.15 -0.61 -10.10
N GLY A 35 2.04 -0.08 -9.58
CA GLY A 35 2.01 0.92 -8.52
C GLY A 35 2.54 0.40 -7.17
N THR A 36 2.51 -0.92 -6.94
CA THR A 36 3.19 -1.54 -5.80
C THR A 36 4.67 -1.68 -6.12
N HIS A 37 5.55 -1.02 -5.36
CA HIS A 37 6.99 -0.98 -5.64
C HIS A 37 7.79 -2.00 -4.81
N ILE A 38 9.03 -2.30 -5.24
CA ILE A 38 9.99 -3.15 -4.52
C ILE A 38 11.23 -2.33 -4.23
N GLY A 39 11.43 -1.93 -2.97
CA GLY A 39 12.60 -1.15 -2.56
C GLY A 39 13.65 -1.97 -1.79
N CYS A 40 13.29 -3.16 -1.31
CA CYS A 40 14.17 -4.13 -0.66
C CYS A 40 13.61 -5.54 -0.79
N ASP A 41 14.35 -6.55 -0.32
CA ASP A 41 13.88 -7.94 -0.25
C ASP A 41 13.77 -8.43 1.20
N THR A 42 13.71 -7.48 2.15
CA THR A 42 13.90 -7.78 3.58
C THR A 42 12.73 -7.33 4.44
N SER A 43 11.61 -6.95 3.83
CA SER A 43 10.39 -6.49 4.53
C SER A 43 10.54 -5.18 5.31
N GLN A 44 11.65 -4.45 5.14
CA GLN A 44 11.94 -3.25 5.94
C GLN A 44 11.39 -1.96 5.32
N CYS A 45 11.56 -1.76 4.00
CA CYS A 45 11.32 -0.45 3.38
C CYS A 45 9.85 -0.05 3.26
N GLY A 46 8.92 -1.01 3.21
CA GLY A 46 7.48 -0.75 3.11
C GLY A 46 6.97 -0.31 1.74
N ALA A 47 7.82 -0.17 0.71
CA ALA A 47 7.40 0.24 -0.63
C ALA A 47 6.39 -0.72 -1.27
N CYS A 48 6.40 -1.99 -0.86
CA CYS A 48 5.52 -3.06 -1.34
C CYS A 48 4.22 -3.22 -0.53
N THR A 49 3.89 -2.30 0.37
CA THR A 49 2.69 -2.40 1.21
C THR A 49 1.43 -2.39 0.36
N VAL A 50 0.56 -3.37 0.59
CA VAL A 50 -0.79 -3.51 0.04
C VAL A 50 -1.77 -3.79 1.17
N LEU A 51 -3.08 -3.76 0.93
CA LEU A 51 -4.04 -4.30 1.87
C LEU A 51 -4.38 -5.74 1.49
N ILE A 52 -4.38 -6.62 2.48
CA ILE A 52 -4.90 -7.98 2.41
C ILE A 52 -6.05 -8.06 3.40
N ASP A 53 -7.25 -8.34 2.90
CA ASP A 53 -8.47 -8.38 3.71
C ASP A 53 -8.65 -7.12 4.58
N GLY A 54 -8.30 -5.95 4.01
CA GLY A 54 -8.43 -4.65 4.66
C GLY A 54 -7.27 -4.25 5.58
N ARG A 55 -6.25 -5.10 5.79
CA ARG A 55 -5.10 -4.81 6.67
C ARG A 55 -3.82 -4.66 5.86
N SER A 56 -2.98 -3.68 6.24
CA SER A 56 -1.70 -3.47 5.56
C SER A 56 -0.74 -4.63 5.77
N ALA A 57 -0.12 -5.06 4.68
CA ALA A 57 0.86 -6.15 4.66
C ALA A 57 1.94 -5.88 3.61
N LYS A 58 3.13 -6.42 3.84
CA LYS A 58 4.26 -6.29 2.92
C LYS A 58 4.26 -7.45 1.92
N SER A 59 3.84 -7.19 0.70
CA SER A 59 3.65 -8.21 -0.34
C SER A 59 4.96 -8.89 -0.79
N CYS A 60 6.12 -8.34 -0.45
CA CYS A 60 7.43 -8.95 -0.74
C CYS A 60 7.81 -10.11 0.20
N THR A 61 7.01 -10.41 1.23
CA THR A 61 7.26 -11.50 2.19
C THR A 61 6.12 -12.50 2.27
N ILE A 62 5.16 -12.40 1.35
CA ILE A 62 4.00 -13.28 1.27
C ILE A 62 4.03 -13.98 -0.08
N PHE A 63 3.90 -15.30 -0.10
CA PHE A 63 3.75 -16.04 -1.35
C PHE A 63 2.34 -15.82 -1.93
N ALA A 64 2.25 -15.75 -3.26
CA ALA A 64 0.95 -15.59 -3.93
C ALA A 64 -0.05 -16.68 -3.55
N VAL A 65 0.43 -17.90 -3.32
CA VAL A 65 -0.39 -19.04 -2.86
C VAL A 65 -0.95 -18.85 -1.44
N GLN A 66 -0.29 -18.06 -0.59
CA GLN A 66 -0.80 -17.75 0.76
C GLN A 66 -1.93 -16.70 0.72
N ALA A 67 -1.96 -15.89 -0.33
CA ALA A 67 -3.00 -14.89 -0.54
C ALA A 67 -4.18 -15.41 -1.39
N ASP A 68 -4.20 -16.74 -1.66
CA ASP A 68 -5.33 -17.34 -2.37
C ASP A 68 -6.65 -17.09 -1.62
N SER A 69 -7.70 -16.80 -2.37
CA SER A 69 -9.05 -16.45 -1.86
C SER A 69 -9.15 -15.13 -1.05
N SER A 70 -8.06 -14.38 -0.86
CA SER A 70 -8.05 -13.09 -0.16
C SER A 70 -8.50 -11.93 -1.04
N ALA A 71 -8.93 -10.84 -0.38
CA ALA A 71 -9.18 -9.56 -1.01
C ALA A 71 -7.93 -8.68 -0.92
N ILE A 72 -7.35 -8.37 -2.07
CA ILE A 72 -6.15 -7.53 -2.18
C ILE A 72 -6.54 -6.15 -2.70
N THR A 73 -6.09 -5.10 -2.02
CA THR A 73 -6.18 -3.72 -2.53
C THR A 73 -4.79 -3.17 -2.71
N THR A 74 -4.49 -2.70 -3.92
CA THR A 74 -3.25 -1.98 -4.25
C THR A 74 -3.56 -0.49 -4.38
N ILE A 75 -2.53 0.34 -4.56
CA ILE A 75 -2.70 1.80 -4.73
C ILE A 75 -3.66 2.14 -5.88
N GLU A 76 -3.66 1.35 -6.95
CA GLU A 76 -4.56 1.52 -8.11
C GLU A 76 -6.03 1.29 -7.75
N GLY A 77 -6.29 0.60 -6.65
CA GLY A 77 -7.66 0.31 -6.19
C GLY A 77 -8.25 1.35 -5.25
N LEU A 78 -7.49 2.37 -4.82
CA LEU A 78 -8.00 3.39 -3.89
C LEU A 78 -8.88 4.46 -4.56
N ALA A 79 -8.74 4.65 -5.86
CA ALA A 79 -9.49 5.64 -6.64
C ALA A 79 -10.23 4.97 -7.82
N PRO A 80 -11.16 4.03 -7.57
CA PRO A 80 -11.77 3.22 -8.62
C PRO A 80 -12.62 4.05 -9.59
N ASP A 81 -13.19 5.17 -9.12
CA ASP A 81 -14.08 6.04 -9.88
C ASP A 81 -13.37 7.29 -10.41
N GLY A 82 -12.03 7.33 -10.34
CA GLY A 82 -11.22 8.48 -10.76
C GLY A 82 -11.17 9.64 -9.75
N HIS A 83 -11.92 9.55 -8.64
CA HIS A 83 -11.81 10.48 -7.53
C HIS A 83 -10.72 10.04 -6.58
N LEU A 84 -9.77 10.94 -6.28
CA LEU A 84 -8.67 10.63 -5.38
C LEU A 84 -9.20 10.28 -3.98
N HIS A 85 -8.58 9.30 -3.36
CA HIS A 85 -8.80 9.02 -1.95
C HIS A 85 -8.25 10.20 -1.10
N PRO A 86 -8.86 10.56 0.06
CA PRO A 86 -8.39 11.68 0.90
C PRO A 86 -6.89 11.65 1.22
N LEU A 87 -6.30 10.46 1.40
CA LEU A 87 -4.86 10.32 1.55
C LEU A 87 -4.09 10.70 0.27
N GLN A 88 -4.57 10.34 -0.90
CA GLN A 88 -3.93 10.74 -2.16
C GLN A 88 -3.99 12.25 -2.35
N GLU A 89 -5.12 12.88 -2.04
CA GLU A 89 -5.27 14.33 -2.05
C GLU A 89 -4.33 15.00 -1.04
N GLY A 90 -4.28 14.50 0.21
CA GLY A 90 -3.39 15.01 1.25
C GLY A 90 -1.92 14.95 0.82
N PHE A 91 -1.47 13.84 0.22
CA PHE A 91 -0.11 13.73 -0.31
C PHE A 91 0.18 14.72 -1.43
N TRP A 92 -0.81 15.05 -2.25
CA TRP A 92 -0.69 16.05 -3.29
C TRP A 92 -0.64 17.47 -2.71
N GLU A 93 -1.59 17.83 -1.87
CA GLU A 93 -1.75 19.19 -1.34
C GLU A 93 -0.64 19.57 -0.33
N GLU A 94 -0.22 18.63 0.52
CA GLU A 94 0.80 18.86 1.55
C GLU A 94 2.22 18.50 1.07
N HIS A 95 2.41 18.27 -0.24
CA HIS A 95 3.70 17.91 -0.81
C HIS A 95 4.35 16.68 -0.14
N GLY A 96 3.53 15.67 0.22
CA GLY A 96 3.95 14.45 0.91
C GLY A 96 4.82 13.51 0.06
N LEU A 97 5.26 13.95 -1.10
CA LEU A 97 6.09 13.17 -2.02
C LEU A 97 7.13 14.05 -2.73
N GLN A 98 8.25 13.44 -3.13
CA GLN A 98 9.24 14.02 -4.03
C GLN A 98 9.47 13.05 -5.20
N CYS A 99 10.34 12.05 -5.07
CA CYS A 99 10.53 11.06 -6.14
C CYS A 99 9.29 10.14 -6.35
N GLY A 100 8.41 10.03 -5.36
CA GLY A 100 7.19 9.24 -5.43
C GLY A 100 7.36 7.74 -5.19
N TYR A 101 8.58 7.23 -5.04
CA TYR A 101 8.82 5.79 -4.97
C TYR A 101 8.22 5.12 -3.71
N CYS A 102 8.29 5.77 -2.55
CA CYS A 102 7.70 5.28 -1.31
C CYS A 102 6.21 5.56 -1.21
N THR A 103 5.67 6.48 -2.02
CA THR A 103 4.34 7.05 -1.84
C THR A 103 3.22 6.01 -1.85
N PRO A 104 3.15 5.06 -2.78
CA PRO A 104 2.11 4.02 -2.74
C PRO A 104 2.11 3.23 -1.43
N GLY A 105 3.27 2.77 -0.99
CA GLY A 105 3.40 2.02 0.25
C GLY A 105 3.04 2.84 1.50
N MET A 106 3.44 4.12 1.54
CA MET A 106 3.07 5.06 2.62
C MET A 106 1.56 5.26 2.70
N ILE A 107 0.90 5.50 1.56
CA ILE A 107 -0.56 5.68 1.49
C ILE A 107 -1.26 4.41 1.96
N MET A 108 -0.86 3.23 1.50
CA MET A 108 -1.47 1.97 1.89
C MET A 108 -1.32 1.68 3.39
N ALA A 109 -0.17 2.02 3.99
CA ALA A 109 0.03 1.93 5.43
C ALA A 109 -0.87 2.93 6.19
N ALA A 110 -0.96 4.17 5.70
CA ALA A 110 -1.79 5.21 6.29
C ALA A 110 -3.29 4.90 6.22
N VAL A 111 -3.76 4.17 5.20
CA VAL A 111 -5.16 3.69 5.14
C VAL A 111 -5.50 2.88 6.38
N THR A 112 -4.67 1.90 6.73
CA THR A 112 -4.90 1.07 7.93
C THR A 112 -4.77 1.88 9.22
N LEU A 113 -3.77 2.77 9.29
CA LEU A 113 -3.60 3.66 10.44
C LEU A 113 -4.87 4.48 10.71
N LEU A 114 -5.43 5.13 9.68
CA LEU A 114 -6.64 5.96 9.82
C LEU A 114 -7.92 5.14 10.02
N GLN A 115 -7.93 3.85 9.64
CA GLN A 115 -9.03 2.94 9.99
C GLN A 115 -9.02 2.61 11.49
N ASP A 116 -7.84 2.37 12.05
CA ASP A 116 -7.68 2.02 13.46
C ASP A 116 -7.76 3.26 14.38
N ASN A 117 -7.23 4.39 13.95
CA ASN A 117 -7.27 5.67 14.65
C ASN A 117 -7.61 6.80 13.67
N PRO A 118 -8.87 7.27 13.63
CA PRO A 118 -9.32 8.30 12.69
C PRO A 118 -8.73 9.68 12.91
N THR A 119 -8.22 9.97 14.12
CA THR A 119 -7.67 11.29 14.50
C THR A 119 -6.31 11.14 15.18
N PRO A 120 -5.30 10.59 14.47
CA PRO A 120 -4.02 10.32 15.08
C PRO A 120 -3.23 11.61 15.38
N SER A 121 -2.54 11.60 16.51
CA SER A 121 -1.50 12.58 16.80
C SER A 121 -0.31 12.43 15.86
N GLU A 122 0.56 13.45 15.78
CA GLU A 122 1.79 13.36 15.00
C GLU A 122 2.65 12.17 15.42
N LEU A 123 2.77 11.90 16.72
CA LEU A 123 3.54 10.78 17.24
C LEU A 123 2.98 9.43 16.75
N GLU A 124 1.66 9.24 16.85
CA GLU A 124 1.00 8.01 16.40
C GLU A 124 1.15 7.80 14.89
N ILE A 125 1.14 8.89 14.09
CA ILE A 125 1.43 8.80 12.66
C ILE A 125 2.87 8.32 12.43
N ARG A 126 3.85 8.91 13.12
CA ARG A 126 5.25 8.52 13.01
C ARG A 126 5.49 7.07 13.41
N GLU A 127 4.88 6.62 14.49
CA GLU A 127 4.93 5.23 14.95
C GLU A 127 4.26 4.28 13.94
N GLY A 128 3.07 4.64 13.44
CA GLY A 128 2.33 3.86 12.45
C GLY A 128 3.06 3.72 11.10
N LEU A 129 3.93 4.67 10.77
CA LEU A 129 4.78 4.64 9.57
C LEU A 129 6.18 4.06 9.80
N SER A 130 6.51 3.58 10.98
CA SER A 130 7.86 3.09 11.32
C SER A 130 8.36 1.96 10.40
N GLY A 131 7.44 1.23 9.78
CA GLY A 131 7.74 0.19 8.78
C GLY A 131 7.83 0.68 7.34
N ASN A 132 7.78 1.99 7.08
CA ASN A 132 7.78 2.58 5.74
C ASN A 132 8.86 3.67 5.65
N PHE A 133 9.81 3.51 4.71
CA PHE A 133 10.95 4.42 4.57
C PHE A 133 10.77 5.39 3.41
N CYS A 134 11.12 6.65 3.67
CA CYS A 134 11.27 7.67 2.66
C CYS A 134 12.67 8.29 2.74
N ARG A 135 13.37 8.35 1.62
CA ARG A 135 14.72 8.94 1.54
C ARG A 135 14.71 10.43 1.21
N CYS A 136 13.59 10.94 0.72
CA CYS A 136 13.52 12.28 0.12
C CYS A 136 12.96 13.35 1.04
N THR A 137 11.83 13.08 1.72
CA THR A 137 10.96 14.11 2.32
C THR A 137 11.33 14.51 3.74
N GLY A 138 12.13 13.72 4.46
CA GLY A 138 12.32 13.89 5.90
C GLY A 138 11.05 13.65 6.73
N TYR A 139 10.01 13.05 6.13
CA TYR A 139 8.74 12.61 6.74
C TYR A 139 7.75 13.72 7.13
N GLN A 140 8.16 14.95 7.41
CA GLN A 140 7.25 15.98 7.92
C GLN A 140 6.05 16.22 7.00
N HIS A 141 6.29 16.36 5.70
CA HIS A 141 5.20 16.55 4.73
C HIS A 141 4.29 15.32 4.62
N ILE A 142 4.83 14.11 4.82
CA ILE A 142 4.03 12.88 4.89
C ILE A 142 3.12 12.89 6.11
N VAL A 143 3.63 13.31 7.26
CA VAL A 143 2.83 13.46 8.49
C VAL A 143 1.70 14.46 8.26
N ASN A 144 2.02 15.64 7.71
CA ASN A 144 1.03 16.67 7.39
C ASN A 144 -0.05 16.14 6.43
N ALA A 145 0.36 15.40 5.40
CA ALA A 145 -0.55 14.79 4.42
C ALA A 145 -1.55 13.82 5.08
N ILE A 146 -1.10 13.03 6.04
CA ILE A 146 -1.97 12.10 6.77
C ILE A 146 -2.90 12.84 7.73
N GLN A 147 -2.41 13.88 8.42
CA GLN A 147 -3.26 14.74 9.25
C GLN A 147 -4.33 15.45 8.41
N HIS A 148 -3.94 15.99 7.25
CA HIS A 148 -4.87 16.59 6.30
C HIS A 148 -5.99 15.62 5.91
N ALA A 149 -5.63 14.40 5.53
CA ALA A 149 -6.59 13.34 5.17
C ALA A 149 -7.50 12.95 6.34
N ALA A 150 -7.00 12.95 7.58
CA ALA A 150 -7.78 12.67 8.77
C ALA A 150 -8.88 13.72 9.01
N HIS A 151 -8.62 15.00 8.69
CA HIS A 151 -9.60 16.09 8.86
C HIS A 151 -10.65 16.15 7.73
N LYS A 152 -10.40 15.52 6.58
CA LYS A 152 -11.34 15.48 5.43
C LYS A 152 -12.32 14.29 5.43
N ARG A 153 -12.29 13.47 6.45
CA ARG A 153 -13.18 12.29 6.57
C ARG A 153 -14.56 12.63 7.06
#